data_47f9db4add158aa47831da29e3f84120
#
_entry.id   47f9db4add158aa47831da29e3f84120
#
_cell.length_a   1.000
_cell.length_b   1.000
_cell.length_c   1.000
_cell.angle_alpha   90.00
_cell.angle_beta   90.00
_cell.angle_gamma   90.00
#
_symmetry.space_group_name_H-M   'P 1'
#
loop_
_entity.id
_entity.type
_entity.pdbx_description
1 polymer ?
#
loop_
_entity_poly.entity_id
_entity_poly.type
_entity_poly.pdbx_seq_one_letter_code
_entity_poly.pdbx_strand_id
1 'polypeptide(L)'
;EQVYVDKEIMYQFAEQEMKDMAWACSVMNLYKRDLFEGLRFPLGKNVEDTFVIYKVFLKAKRVVHVEKAIYWYRVGREGTLNNVWTEKRVMNEMEAWNERLALIAMMGHDISGHSYIYYCRLTRALEMMEKVGLQGTETYRRVKENYYIRSREWEK
;
A
#
# COMPACT_ATOMS: atom_id res chain seq x y z
N GLU A 1 -6.17 -22.93 5.13
CA GLU A 1 -5.81 -22.40 3.79
C GLU A 1 -7.04 -21.83 3.10
N GLN A 2 -6.92 -20.65 2.54
CA GLN A 2 -7.96 -20.00 1.74
C GLN A 2 -7.41 -19.77 0.33
N VAL A 3 -8.24 -20.01 -0.68
CA VAL A 3 -7.86 -19.89 -2.09
C VAL A 3 -8.73 -18.83 -2.75
N TYR A 4 -8.09 -17.85 -3.39
CA TYR A 4 -8.74 -16.77 -4.11
C TYR A 4 -8.39 -16.85 -5.59
N VAL A 5 -9.34 -16.55 -6.47
CA VAL A 5 -9.17 -16.63 -7.92
C VAL A 5 -9.74 -15.40 -8.62
N ASP A 6 -9.16 -15.06 -9.76
CA ASP A 6 -9.63 -14.02 -10.68
C ASP A 6 -9.98 -12.68 -9.99
N LYS A 7 -11.19 -12.17 -10.20
CA LYS A 7 -11.63 -10.87 -9.69
C LYS A 7 -11.65 -10.78 -8.15
N GLU A 8 -11.82 -11.92 -7.47
CA GLU A 8 -11.83 -11.98 -6.00
C GLU A 8 -10.46 -11.62 -5.40
N ILE A 9 -9.38 -11.87 -6.14
CA ILE A 9 -8.01 -11.62 -5.64
C ILE A 9 -7.83 -10.18 -5.19
N MET A 10 -8.24 -9.20 -6.00
CA MET A 10 -8.04 -7.79 -5.67
C MET A 10 -8.93 -7.30 -4.53
N TYR A 11 -10.16 -7.81 -4.44
CA TYR A 11 -11.03 -7.56 -3.30
C TYR A 11 -10.40 -8.11 -2.01
N GLN A 12 -9.99 -9.36 -2.02
CA GLN A 12 -9.35 -10.00 -0.85
C GLN A 12 -8.00 -9.37 -0.52
N PHE A 13 -7.26 -8.91 -1.52
CA PHE A 13 -6.01 -8.17 -1.27
C PHE A 13 -6.27 -6.93 -0.40
N ALA A 14 -7.29 -6.13 -0.69
CA ALA A 14 -7.63 -4.97 0.13
C ALA A 14 -8.12 -5.39 1.53
N GLU A 15 -9.04 -6.34 1.61
CA GLU A 15 -9.59 -6.83 2.88
C GLU A 15 -8.51 -7.40 3.83
N GLN A 16 -7.55 -8.11 3.28
CA GLN A 16 -6.49 -8.73 4.08
C GLN A 16 -5.37 -7.74 4.41
N GLU A 17 -5.04 -6.79 3.51
CA GLU A 17 -4.04 -5.75 3.80
C GLU A 17 -4.45 -4.86 4.98
N MET A 18 -5.76 -4.65 5.19
CA MET A 18 -6.25 -3.94 6.38
C MET A 18 -5.98 -4.70 7.68
N LYS A 19 -5.93 -6.01 7.63
CA LYS A 19 -5.72 -6.88 8.80
C LYS A 19 -4.24 -7.20 9.01
N ASP A 20 -3.52 -7.43 7.92
CA ASP A 20 -2.11 -7.83 7.95
C ASP A 20 -1.34 -7.17 6.80
N MET A 21 -0.37 -6.33 7.15
CA MET A 21 0.54 -5.67 6.19
C MET A 21 1.35 -6.66 5.34
N ALA A 22 1.44 -7.94 5.72
CA ALA A 22 2.14 -8.97 4.96
C ALA A 22 1.65 -9.06 3.50
N TRP A 23 0.37 -8.79 3.28
CA TRP A 23 -0.21 -8.79 1.94
C TRP A 23 0.37 -7.72 1.00
N ALA A 24 0.78 -6.60 1.53
CA ALA A 24 1.36 -5.50 0.75
C ALA A 24 2.90 -5.53 0.71
N CYS A 25 3.54 -6.43 1.45
CA CYS A 25 5.00 -6.54 1.50
C CYS A 25 5.53 -7.52 0.46
N SER A 26 6.75 -7.27 -0.03
CA SER A 26 7.48 -8.20 -0.91
C SER A 26 7.97 -9.45 -0.19
N VAL A 27 8.21 -9.33 1.11
CA VAL A 27 8.56 -10.45 2.01
C VAL A 27 7.31 -11.17 2.51
N MET A 28 7.46 -12.31 3.18
CA MET A 28 6.38 -13.13 3.74
C MET A 28 5.48 -13.82 2.68
N ASN A 29 5.80 -13.68 1.42
CA ASN A 29 5.07 -14.25 0.30
C ASN A 29 5.97 -15.11 -0.58
N LEU A 30 5.40 -16.13 -1.21
CA LEU A 30 6.06 -16.94 -2.22
C LEU A 30 5.37 -16.68 -3.58
N TYR A 31 6.13 -16.19 -4.52
CA TYR A 31 5.64 -15.80 -5.83
C TYR A 31 6.16 -16.72 -6.94
N LYS A 32 5.34 -17.00 -7.96
CA LYS A 32 5.86 -17.52 -9.21
C LYS A 32 6.68 -16.43 -9.89
N ARG A 33 7.85 -16.80 -10.42
CA ARG A 33 8.81 -15.88 -11.03
C ARG A 33 8.24 -15.10 -12.23
N ASP A 34 7.42 -15.75 -13.04
CA ASP A 34 6.79 -15.17 -14.22
C ASP A 34 5.83 -14.01 -13.92
N LEU A 35 5.29 -13.95 -12.71
CA LEU A 35 4.49 -12.81 -12.27
C LEU A 35 5.27 -11.48 -12.25
N PHE A 36 6.60 -11.54 -12.11
CA PHE A 36 7.46 -10.35 -12.13
C PHE A 36 7.94 -9.96 -13.53
N GLU A 37 7.57 -10.68 -14.59
CA GLU A 37 7.91 -10.26 -15.96
C GLU A 37 7.37 -8.87 -16.26
N GLY A 38 8.26 -7.97 -16.73
CA GLY A 38 7.94 -6.58 -17.01
C GLY A 38 7.77 -5.69 -15.77
N LEU A 39 7.78 -6.25 -14.57
CA LEU A 39 7.74 -5.47 -13.32
C LEU A 39 9.15 -5.20 -12.80
N ARG A 40 9.36 -4.00 -12.25
CA ARG A 40 10.61 -3.63 -11.56
C ARG A 40 10.27 -2.78 -10.35
N PHE A 41 10.99 -3.00 -9.26
CA PHE A 41 10.96 -2.11 -8.11
C PHE A 41 11.58 -0.76 -8.50
N PRO A 42 10.92 0.38 -8.20
CA PRO A 42 11.39 1.69 -8.62
C PRO A 42 12.65 2.10 -7.86
N LEU A 43 13.69 2.51 -8.59
CA LEU A 43 14.94 2.96 -7.99
C LEU A 43 14.74 4.29 -7.25
N GLY A 44 15.33 4.40 -6.07
CA GLY A 44 15.34 5.62 -5.26
C GLY A 44 13.98 6.01 -4.65
N LYS A 45 12.97 5.15 -4.75
CA LYS A 45 11.68 5.33 -4.06
C LYS A 45 11.70 4.66 -2.69
N ASN A 46 11.07 5.30 -1.72
CA ASN A 46 10.66 4.65 -0.48
C ASN A 46 9.34 3.92 -0.72
N VAL A 47 8.99 2.98 0.13
CA VAL A 47 7.74 2.19 0.05
C VAL A 47 7.56 1.48 -1.30
N GLU A 48 8.65 0.94 -1.82
CA GLU A 48 8.75 0.31 -3.14
C GLU A 48 7.77 -0.86 -3.33
N ASP A 49 7.44 -1.54 -2.24
CA ASP A 49 6.44 -2.62 -2.23
C ASP A 49 5.07 -2.11 -2.68
N THR A 50 4.66 -0.93 -2.24
CA THR A 50 3.38 -0.31 -2.59
C THR A 50 3.27 -0.04 -4.10
N PHE A 51 4.39 0.17 -4.79
CA PHE A 51 4.42 0.34 -6.25
C PHE A 51 4.29 -0.96 -7.03
N VAL A 52 4.66 -2.10 -6.45
CA VAL A 52 4.87 -3.34 -7.23
C VAL A 52 3.93 -4.46 -6.83
N ILE A 53 3.72 -4.70 -5.53
CA ILE A 53 3.07 -5.94 -5.07
C ILE A 53 1.63 -6.06 -5.56
N TYR A 54 0.85 -4.99 -5.56
CA TYR A 54 -0.51 -5.04 -6.12
C TYR A 54 -0.55 -5.41 -7.61
N LYS A 55 0.48 -5.05 -8.39
CA LYS A 55 0.61 -5.45 -9.81
C LYS A 55 0.85 -6.95 -9.97
N VAL A 56 1.60 -7.53 -9.04
CA VAL A 56 1.81 -8.98 -8.98
C VAL A 56 0.48 -9.69 -8.71
N PHE A 57 -0.32 -9.18 -7.77
CA PHE A 57 -1.65 -9.71 -7.50
C PHE A 57 -2.62 -9.53 -8.66
N LEU A 58 -2.58 -8.40 -9.38
CA LEU A 58 -3.37 -8.18 -10.61
C LEU A 58 -3.04 -9.19 -11.73
N LYS A 59 -1.79 -9.69 -11.80
CA LYS A 59 -1.36 -10.71 -12.77
C LYS A 59 -1.64 -12.13 -12.29
N ALA A 60 -1.88 -12.34 -11.00
CA ALA A 60 -2.09 -13.65 -10.44
C ALA A 60 -3.49 -14.17 -10.81
N LYS A 61 -3.56 -15.42 -11.26
CA LYS A 61 -4.84 -16.13 -11.49
C LYS A 61 -5.33 -16.87 -10.25
N ARG A 62 -4.44 -17.11 -9.30
CA ARG A 62 -4.74 -17.84 -8.06
C ARG A 62 -3.79 -17.38 -6.96
N VAL A 63 -4.34 -17.12 -5.79
CA VAL A 63 -3.62 -16.80 -4.55
C VAL A 63 -4.06 -17.77 -3.47
N VAL A 64 -3.11 -18.26 -2.69
CA VAL A 64 -3.39 -19.14 -1.53
C VAL A 64 -2.91 -18.41 -0.29
N HIS A 65 -3.81 -18.16 0.63
CA HIS A 65 -3.50 -17.63 1.96
C HIS A 65 -3.34 -18.79 2.95
N VAL A 66 -2.21 -18.80 3.65
CA VAL A 66 -1.90 -19.83 4.66
C VAL A 66 -1.80 -19.12 6.02
N GLU A 67 -2.74 -19.46 6.91
CA GLU A 67 -2.78 -18.95 8.30
C GLU A 67 -1.71 -19.63 9.17
N LYS A 68 -0.44 -19.45 8.79
CA LYS A 68 0.69 -19.98 9.54
C LYS A 68 1.79 -18.95 9.63
N ALA A 69 2.26 -18.67 10.84
CA ALA A 69 3.41 -17.80 11.04
C ALA A 69 4.68 -18.47 10.50
N ILE A 70 5.15 -18.00 9.34
CA ILE A 70 6.33 -18.54 8.63
C ILE A 70 7.49 -17.53 8.55
N TYR A 71 7.28 -16.31 9.04
CA TYR A 71 8.27 -15.24 8.94
C TYR A 71 8.33 -14.41 10.21
N TRP A 72 9.55 -14.07 10.64
CA TRP A 72 9.81 -13.18 11.76
C TRP A 72 10.21 -11.80 11.28
N TYR A 73 9.31 -10.82 11.42
CA TYR A 73 9.58 -9.44 11.04
C TYR A 73 10.11 -8.65 12.24
N ARG A 74 11.35 -8.15 12.13
CA ARG A 74 11.96 -7.35 13.20
C ARG A 74 11.43 -5.92 13.19
N VAL A 75 10.73 -5.53 14.24
CA VAL A 75 10.20 -4.16 14.44
C VAL A 75 11.03 -3.39 15.48
N GLY A 76 10.87 -2.06 15.53
CA GLY A 76 11.43 -1.21 16.59
C GLY A 76 12.94 -0.97 16.53
N ARG A 77 13.61 -1.35 15.44
CA ARG A 77 15.04 -1.07 15.27
C ARG A 77 15.25 0.39 14.90
N GLU A 78 16.19 1.08 15.58
CA GLU A 78 16.63 2.43 15.19
C GLU A 78 17.19 2.46 13.76
N GLY A 79 16.95 3.58 13.05
CA GLY A 79 17.43 3.78 11.68
C GLY A 79 16.74 2.96 10.59
N THR A 80 15.65 2.25 10.91
CA THR A 80 14.85 1.60 9.88
C THR A 80 14.03 2.62 9.09
N LEU A 81 13.86 2.39 7.79
CA LEU A 81 13.04 3.23 6.91
C LEU A 81 11.61 3.41 7.43
N ASN A 82 11.07 2.44 8.17
CA ASN A 82 9.73 2.52 8.74
C ASN A 82 9.58 3.59 9.82
N ASN A 83 10.67 3.98 10.47
CA ASN A 83 10.67 4.99 11.55
C ASN A 83 11.08 6.38 11.07
N VAL A 84 11.53 6.53 9.81
CA VAL A 84 11.98 7.80 9.25
C VAL A 84 10.87 8.40 8.39
N TRP A 85 10.32 9.53 8.83
CA TRP A 85 9.30 10.29 8.11
C TRP A 85 9.93 11.52 7.45
N THR A 86 9.89 11.56 6.13
CA THR A 86 10.39 12.67 5.30
C THR A 86 9.34 13.02 4.25
N GLU A 87 9.40 14.24 3.74
CA GLU A 87 8.54 14.65 2.61
C GLU A 87 8.68 13.70 1.42
N LYS A 88 9.91 13.29 1.08
CA LYS A 88 10.19 12.34 -0.01
C LYS A 88 9.43 11.03 0.18
N ARG A 89 9.45 10.46 1.40
CA ARG A 89 8.73 9.23 1.69
C ARG A 89 7.22 9.41 1.50
N VAL A 90 6.67 10.47 2.07
CA VAL A 90 5.23 10.76 1.98
C VAL A 90 4.80 10.98 0.53
N MET A 91 5.57 11.74 -0.24
CA MET A 91 5.31 11.95 -1.67
C MET A 91 5.35 10.63 -2.47
N ASN A 92 6.33 9.77 -2.20
CA ASN A 92 6.41 8.46 -2.84
C ASN A 92 5.21 7.58 -2.48
N GLU A 93 4.77 7.61 -1.24
CA GLU A 93 3.58 6.85 -0.80
C GLU A 93 2.31 7.34 -1.52
N MET A 94 2.10 8.66 -1.61
CA MET A 94 0.98 9.23 -2.36
C MET A 94 1.03 8.86 -3.85
N GLU A 95 2.20 8.93 -4.48
CA GLU A 95 2.41 8.55 -5.87
C GLU A 95 2.03 7.08 -6.09
N ALA A 96 2.54 6.18 -5.25
CA ALA A 96 2.24 4.75 -5.32
C ALA A 96 0.75 4.44 -5.18
N TRP A 97 0.07 5.09 -4.23
CA TRP A 97 -1.35 4.90 -4.01
C TRP A 97 -2.21 5.46 -5.15
N ASN A 98 -1.86 6.62 -5.70
CA ASN A 98 -2.58 7.18 -6.85
C ASN A 98 -2.43 6.29 -8.08
N GLU A 99 -1.22 5.80 -8.36
CA GLU A 99 -0.98 4.83 -9.45
C GLU A 99 -1.79 3.54 -9.23
N ARG A 100 -1.75 2.99 -8.01
CA ARG A 100 -2.46 1.77 -7.65
C ARG A 100 -3.98 1.89 -7.89
N LEU A 101 -4.60 2.94 -7.37
CA LEU A 101 -6.04 3.17 -7.53
C LEU A 101 -6.42 3.37 -8.99
N ALA A 102 -5.64 4.15 -9.73
CA ALA A 102 -5.88 4.37 -11.15
C ALA A 102 -5.80 3.06 -11.94
N LEU A 103 -4.76 2.26 -11.74
CA LEU A 103 -4.57 1.02 -12.49
C LEU A 103 -5.64 -0.02 -12.15
N ILE A 104 -5.98 -0.20 -10.86
CA ILE A 104 -7.02 -1.13 -10.42
C ILE A 104 -8.38 -0.76 -11.03
N ALA A 105 -8.73 0.55 -11.00
CA ALA A 105 -9.95 1.06 -11.61
C ALA A 105 -9.99 0.86 -13.14
N MET A 106 -8.89 1.16 -13.82
CA MET A 106 -8.77 0.97 -15.28
C MET A 106 -8.92 -0.50 -15.70
N MET A 107 -8.54 -1.43 -14.84
CA MET A 107 -8.73 -2.87 -15.07
C MET A 107 -10.14 -3.37 -14.68
N GLY A 108 -11.03 -2.47 -14.25
CA GLY A 108 -12.43 -2.79 -13.94
C GLY A 108 -12.64 -3.51 -12.61
N HIS A 109 -11.70 -3.40 -11.66
CA HIS A 109 -11.86 -3.90 -10.31
C HIS A 109 -12.46 -2.83 -9.38
N ASP A 110 -13.14 -3.27 -8.32
CA ASP A 110 -13.58 -2.39 -7.25
C ASP A 110 -12.40 -1.80 -6.49
N ILE A 111 -12.42 -0.48 -6.32
CA ILE A 111 -11.37 0.27 -5.62
C ILE A 111 -11.76 0.67 -4.19
N SER A 112 -12.96 0.38 -3.73
CA SER A 112 -13.51 0.88 -2.46
C SER A 112 -12.60 0.54 -1.27
N GLY A 113 -12.24 -0.72 -1.10
CA GLY A 113 -11.34 -1.15 -0.03
C GLY A 113 -9.95 -0.51 -0.15
N HIS A 114 -9.42 -0.42 -1.37
CA HIS A 114 -8.12 0.21 -1.62
C HIS A 114 -8.15 1.73 -1.35
N SER A 115 -9.26 2.41 -1.70
CA SER A 115 -9.46 3.83 -1.41
C SER A 115 -9.53 4.09 0.10
N TYR A 116 -10.21 3.21 0.85
CA TYR A 116 -10.26 3.29 2.31
C TYR A 116 -8.89 3.12 2.96
N ILE A 117 -8.10 2.15 2.51
CA ILE A 117 -6.72 1.98 3.01
C ILE A 117 -5.91 3.24 2.75
N TYR A 118 -6.02 3.81 1.54
CA TYR A 118 -5.31 5.05 1.23
C TYR A 118 -5.74 6.22 2.12
N TYR A 119 -7.03 6.36 2.40
CA TYR A 119 -7.53 7.33 3.38
C TYR A 119 -6.86 7.15 4.77
N CYS A 120 -6.80 5.91 5.28
CA CYS A 120 -6.11 5.60 6.54
C CYS A 120 -4.60 5.94 6.48
N ARG A 121 -3.95 5.73 5.33
CA ARG A 121 -2.54 6.09 5.12
C ARG A 121 -2.32 7.60 5.13
N LEU A 122 -3.22 8.38 4.53
CA LEU A 122 -3.18 9.84 4.56
C LEU A 122 -3.37 10.38 5.98
N THR A 123 -4.31 9.82 6.74
CA THR A 123 -4.50 10.16 8.17
C THR A 123 -3.20 9.95 8.94
N ARG A 124 -2.61 8.76 8.81
CA ARG A 124 -1.33 8.46 9.47
C ARG A 124 -0.19 9.38 9.01
N ALA A 125 -0.13 9.72 7.72
CA ALA A 125 0.88 10.62 7.19
C ALA A 125 0.78 12.02 7.82
N LEU A 126 -0.43 12.57 7.96
CA LEU A 126 -0.67 13.85 8.63
C LEU A 126 -0.17 13.83 10.07
N GLU A 127 -0.59 12.82 10.86
CA GLU A 127 -0.17 12.65 12.25
C GLU A 127 1.36 12.57 12.40
N MET A 128 2.00 11.83 11.52
CA MET A 128 3.46 11.63 11.60
C MET A 128 4.23 12.85 11.11
N MET A 129 3.74 13.54 10.07
CA MET A 129 4.32 14.80 9.62
C MET A 129 4.23 15.90 10.69
N GLU A 130 3.13 15.93 11.45
CA GLU A 130 2.99 16.83 12.61
C GLU A 130 4.02 16.51 13.70
N LYS A 131 4.18 15.24 14.06
CA LYS A 131 5.16 14.79 15.07
C LYS A 131 6.61 15.15 14.71
N VAL A 132 6.95 15.20 13.42
CA VAL A 132 8.31 15.53 12.96
C VAL A 132 8.46 16.98 12.48
N GLY A 133 7.44 17.83 12.68
CA GLY A 133 7.52 19.26 12.40
C GLY A 133 7.41 19.66 10.93
N LEU A 134 6.73 18.88 10.10
CA LEU A 134 6.56 19.13 8.66
C LEU A 134 5.24 19.83 8.28
N GLN A 135 4.50 20.40 9.24
CA GLN A 135 3.18 21.02 9.00
C GLN A 135 3.23 22.23 8.04
N GLY A 136 4.37 22.94 7.99
CA GLY A 136 4.56 24.10 7.14
C GLY A 136 4.94 23.78 5.70
N THR A 137 5.05 22.50 5.32
CA THR A 137 5.55 22.13 4.00
C THR A 137 4.46 22.02 2.95
N GLU A 138 4.84 22.19 1.69
CA GLU A 138 3.96 21.96 0.53
C GLU A 138 3.44 20.52 0.50
N THR A 139 4.28 19.56 0.89
CA THR A 139 3.89 18.15 0.98
C THR A 139 2.77 17.95 1.98
N TYR A 140 2.84 18.56 3.16
CA TYR A 140 1.77 18.50 4.16
C TYR A 140 0.45 19.07 3.62
N ARG A 141 0.49 20.22 2.93
CA ARG A 141 -0.69 20.81 2.31
C ARG A 141 -1.33 19.84 1.29
N ARG A 142 -0.54 19.22 0.43
CA ARG A 142 -1.02 18.23 -0.55
C ARG A 142 -1.61 16.98 0.08
N VAL A 143 -1.02 16.47 1.15
CA VAL A 143 -1.59 15.34 1.92
C VAL A 143 -2.94 15.73 2.49
N LYS A 144 -3.04 16.91 3.08
CA LYS A 144 -4.27 17.43 3.69
C LYS A 144 -5.39 17.62 2.66
N GLU A 145 -5.09 18.14 1.48
CA GLU A 145 -6.03 18.24 0.38
C GLU A 145 -6.57 16.88 -0.06
N ASN A 146 -5.68 15.90 -0.26
CA ASN A 146 -6.07 14.53 -0.60
C ASN A 146 -6.91 13.86 0.49
N TYR A 147 -6.55 14.08 1.76
CA TYR A 147 -7.33 13.62 2.91
C TYR A 147 -8.75 14.17 2.87
N TYR A 148 -8.93 15.48 2.72
CA TYR A 148 -10.27 16.10 2.68
C TYR A 148 -11.12 15.65 1.50
N ILE A 149 -10.55 15.41 0.34
CA ILE A 149 -11.29 14.88 -0.80
C ILE A 149 -11.86 13.50 -0.46
N ARG A 150 -11.07 12.64 0.20
CA ARG A 150 -11.45 11.25 0.51
C ARG A 150 -12.29 11.12 1.77
N SER A 151 -12.10 11.99 2.77
CA SER A 151 -12.87 11.94 4.02
C SER A 151 -14.38 12.08 3.76
N ARG A 152 -14.78 12.83 2.73
CA ARG A 152 -16.17 12.96 2.31
C ARG A 152 -16.83 11.64 1.92
N GLU A 153 -16.05 10.64 1.56
CA GLU A 153 -16.55 9.31 1.22
C GLU A 153 -16.78 8.45 2.48
N TRP A 154 -16.01 8.69 3.56
CA TRP A 154 -15.89 7.78 4.71
C TRP A 154 -16.36 8.36 6.05
N GLU A 155 -16.52 9.68 6.17
CA GLU A 155 -16.97 10.38 7.40
C GLU A 155 -18.47 10.71 7.37
N LYS A 156 -19.30 9.79 6.89
CA LYS A 156 -20.76 9.94 6.86
C LYS A 156 -21.41 9.32 8.08
#